data_7ff1af366703bbd91b1c027eb9161ad9
#
_entry.id   7ff1af366703bbd91b1c027eb9161ad9
#
_cell.length_a   1.000
_cell.length_b   1.000
_cell.length_c   1.000
_cell.angle_alpha   90.00
_cell.angle_beta   90.00
_cell.angle_gamma   90.00
#
_symmetry.space_group_name_H-M   'P 1'
#
loop_
_entity.id
_entity.type
_entity.pdbx_description
1 polymer ?
#
loop_
_entity_poly.entity_id
_entity_poly.type
_entity_poly.pdbx_seq_one_letter_code
_entity_poly.pdbx_strand_id
1 'polypeptide(L)'
;MTRRVVVTGVGLVCALGIGTEESWRNLVAGCSGVGPITHFDTTGFDCTIAGEVKNFDPLNWIEKKDIKKMARFIQIGLAGADFAVKSANWKPEDSNLDEVGVYVSSGIGGFDIIEREHWKLVQGGPGKISPFFIPSAIVNLASGQISIRYGAKGPNSATATACSASAHAIGDSFKIIERGAAEMMICGGAEATITPMGVGGFASMKALSTRNDDPQHASRPWDAARDGFVVGEGAGIVVLESLEHAQKRNAPILAEIVGYGMSGDAYHMTQPEENGDGAYRVMMAALKDAKLSPGDIGYVNAHGTSTPIGDVIETRALKRVFGERAKQVPISSTKSMTGHLLGGAGGLEAGISVLALHDQVLPPTINLEHPDPECDLDYIPNHARKASVEFALSNSFGFGGTNAALIFRRWSGK
;
A
#
# COMPACT_ATOMS: atom_id res chain seq x y z
N MET A 1 24.30 -17.72 8.27
CA MET A 1 23.45 -16.70 8.90
C MET A 1 22.56 -16.13 7.83
N THR A 2 21.30 -15.88 8.10
CA THR A 2 20.40 -15.19 7.18
C THR A 2 20.85 -13.73 7.05
N ARG A 3 20.82 -13.16 5.85
CA ARG A 3 21.18 -11.75 5.62
C ARG A 3 20.15 -10.83 6.26
N ARG A 4 20.63 -9.75 6.88
CA ARG A 4 19.77 -8.66 7.35
C ARG A 4 19.36 -7.80 6.17
N VAL A 5 18.11 -7.34 6.18
CA VAL A 5 17.54 -6.52 5.08
C VAL A 5 17.03 -5.21 5.66
N VAL A 6 17.48 -4.13 5.07
CA VAL A 6 17.15 -2.76 5.53
C VAL A 6 16.36 -1.99 4.48
N VAL A 7 15.58 -1.04 4.95
CA VAL A 7 14.86 -0.07 4.10
C VAL A 7 15.73 1.18 4.02
N THR A 8 16.17 1.51 2.81
CA THR A 8 17.02 2.68 2.56
C THR A 8 16.29 3.83 1.90
N GLY A 9 15.13 3.58 1.29
CA GLY A 9 14.34 4.61 0.65
C GLY A 9 12.84 4.34 0.71
N VAL A 10 12.07 5.43 0.76
CA VAL A 10 10.60 5.44 0.75
C VAL A 10 10.11 6.48 -0.26
N GLY A 11 9.17 6.08 -1.12
CA GLY A 11 8.51 6.94 -2.09
C GLY A 11 7.00 6.79 -1.99
N LEU A 12 6.31 7.86 -1.61
CA LEU A 12 4.87 7.91 -1.43
C LEU A 12 4.25 8.88 -2.44
N VAL A 13 3.17 8.45 -3.09
CA VAL A 13 2.30 9.27 -3.91
C VAL A 13 0.86 8.87 -3.58
N CYS A 14 0.06 9.78 -3.06
CA CYS A 14 -1.33 9.48 -2.70
C CYS A 14 -2.17 10.77 -2.71
N ALA A 15 -3.43 10.67 -2.31
CA ALA A 15 -4.35 11.81 -2.24
C ALA A 15 -3.87 12.94 -1.31
N LEU A 16 -2.91 12.68 -0.44
CA LEU A 16 -2.34 13.66 0.49
C LEU A 16 -1.13 14.41 -0.06
N GLY A 17 -0.54 13.95 -1.17
CA GLY A 17 0.61 14.63 -1.77
C GLY A 17 1.35 13.77 -2.80
N ILE A 18 2.16 14.46 -3.60
CA ILE A 18 3.05 13.87 -4.59
C ILE A 18 4.48 13.95 -4.04
N GLY A 19 4.90 12.89 -3.37
CA GLY A 19 6.20 12.80 -2.71
C GLY A 19 6.09 12.48 -1.22
N THR A 20 7.16 11.90 -0.69
CA THR A 20 7.20 11.35 0.67
C THR A 20 7.00 12.43 1.74
N GLU A 21 7.71 13.55 1.63
CA GLU A 21 7.65 14.62 2.63
C GLU A 21 6.24 15.26 2.75
N GLU A 22 5.62 15.55 1.61
CA GLU A 22 4.28 16.15 1.58
C GLU A 22 3.25 15.16 2.12
N SER A 23 3.27 13.93 1.63
CA SER A 23 2.36 12.88 2.08
C SER A 23 2.49 12.62 3.57
N TRP A 24 3.71 12.49 4.09
CA TRP A 24 3.96 12.25 5.51
C TRP A 24 3.53 13.42 6.39
N ARG A 25 3.87 14.64 6.02
CA ARG A 25 3.45 15.86 6.74
C ARG A 25 1.93 15.93 6.88
N ASN A 26 1.20 15.70 5.78
CA ASN A 26 -0.26 15.77 5.77
C ASN A 26 -0.90 14.57 6.51
N LEU A 27 -0.27 13.39 6.49
CA LEU A 27 -0.68 12.24 7.31
C LEU A 27 -0.58 12.54 8.81
N VAL A 28 0.56 13.06 9.25
CA VAL A 28 0.77 13.43 10.68
C VAL A 28 -0.16 14.56 11.11
N ALA A 29 -0.48 15.47 10.19
CA ALA A 29 -1.44 16.55 10.45
C ALA A 29 -2.90 16.06 10.50
N GLY A 30 -3.20 14.80 10.14
CA GLY A 30 -4.57 14.27 10.11
C GLY A 30 -5.41 14.88 8.98
N CYS A 31 -4.81 15.23 7.84
CA CYS A 31 -5.53 15.75 6.69
C CYS A 31 -6.29 14.63 5.96
N SER A 32 -7.50 14.91 5.47
CA SER A 32 -8.20 14.02 4.54
C SER A 32 -7.86 14.37 3.10
N GLY A 33 -7.48 13.36 2.31
CA GLY A 33 -7.30 13.47 0.86
C GLY A 33 -8.54 13.12 0.06
N VAL A 34 -9.61 12.70 0.72
CA VAL A 34 -10.88 12.30 0.07
C VAL A 34 -11.66 13.53 -0.39
N GLY A 35 -12.18 13.45 -1.60
CA GLY A 35 -12.99 14.49 -2.19
C GLY A 35 -13.88 13.98 -3.33
N PRO A 36 -14.64 14.86 -3.98
CA PRO A 36 -15.41 14.48 -5.16
C PRO A 36 -14.51 13.94 -6.27
N ILE A 37 -14.99 12.92 -6.98
CA ILE A 37 -14.32 12.38 -8.17
C ILE A 37 -14.32 13.43 -9.28
N THR A 38 -13.13 13.65 -9.87
CA THR A 38 -12.95 14.59 -10.99
C THR A 38 -12.48 13.90 -12.29
N HIS A 39 -12.09 12.63 -12.23
CA HIS A 39 -11.55 11.88 -13.36
C HIS A 39 -12.61 11.54 -14.42
N PHE A 40 -13.88 11.48 -14.03
CA PHE A 40 -15.00 11.19 -14.93
C PHE A 40 -16.31 11.79 -14.41
N ASP A 41 -17.35 11.85 -15.25
CA ASP A 41 -18.69 12.29 -14.86
C ASP A 41 -19.37 11.21 -14.00
N THR A 42 -19.67 11.56 -12.75
CA THR A 42 -20.29 10.67 -11.77
C THR A 42 -21.82 10.69 -11.77
N THR A 43 -22.44 11.33 -12.75
CA THR A 43 -23.93 11.37 -12.88
C THR A 43 -24.49 9.96 -12.92
N GLY A 44 -25.37 9.63 -11.97
CA GLY A 44 -26.00 8.32 -11.85
C GLY A 44 -25.21 7.28 -11.07
N PHE A 45 -24.04 7.63 -10.48
CA PHE A 45 -23.30 6.74 -9.59
C PHE A 45 -23.76 6.89 -8.14
N ASP A 46 -23.88 5.77 -7.42
CA ASP A 46 -24.18 5.77 -5.98
C ASP A 46 -23.03 6.37 -5.16
N CYS A 47 -21.77 6.18 -5.58
CA CYS A 47 -20.58 6.74 -4.96
C CYS A 47 -19.93 7.74 -5.91
N THR A 48 -19.70 8.97 -5.43
CA THR A 48 -19.13 10.09 -6.20
C THR A 48 -17.85 10.66 -5.58
N ILE A 49 -17.24 9.92 -4.64
CA ILE A 49 -16.08 10.35 -3.86
C ILE A 49 -14.93 9.35 -3.99
N ALA A 50 -13.70 9.88 -3.92
CA ALA A 50 -12.48 9.08 -3.97
C ALA A 50 -11.28 9.86 -3.38
N GLY A 51 -10.19 9.14 -3.13
CA GLY A 51 -8.88 9.69 -2.81
C GLY A 51 -8.03 9.83 -4.07
N GLU A 52 -8.24 10.87 -4.87
CA GLU A 52 -7.50 11.14 -6.10
C GLU A 52 -6.13 11.75 -5.85
N VAL A 53 -5.11 11.37 -6.60
CA VAL A 53 -3.82 12.08 -6.66
C VAL A 53 -4.01 13.34 -7.50
N LYS A 54 -4.17 14.47 -6.81
CA LYS A 54 -4.45 15.77 -7.43
C LYS A 54 -3.19 16.37 -8.06
N ASN A 55 -3.36 17.08 -9.19
CA ASN A 55 -2.27 17.80 -9.88
C ASN A 55 -1.09 16.92 -10.33
N PHE A 56 -1.33 15.62 -10.54
CA PHE A 56 -0.31 14.72 -11.06
C PHE A 56 -0.03 15.00 -12.54
N ASP A 57 1.12 15.56 -12.84
CA ASP A 57 1.61 15.73 -14.22
C ASP A 57 2.67 14.66 -14.51
N PRO A 58 2.36 13.65 -15.34
CA PRO A 58 3.32 12.60 -15.67
C PRO A 58 4.56 13.11 -16.41
N LEU A 59 4.52 14.30 -17.00
CA LEU A 59 5.68 14.91 -17.69
C LEU A 59 6.87 15.18 -16.76
N ASN A 60 6.63 15.25 -15.45
CA ASN A 60 7.71 15.38 -14.47
C ASN A 60 8.60 14.13 -14.38
N TRP A 61 8.10 12.97 -14.84
CA TRP A 61 8.80 11.68 -14.74
C TRP A 61 8.92 10.94 -16.06
N ILE A 62 8.06 11.23 -17.06
CA ILE A 62 7.90 10.43 -18.28
C ILE A 62 7.96 11.34 -19.50
N GLU A 63 8.74 10.95 -20.50
CA GLU A 63 8.76 11.68 -21.76
C GLU A 63 7.38 11.66 -22.45
N LYS A 64 6.97 12.78 -23.02
CA LYS A 64 5.66 12.96 -23.68
C LYS A 64 5.28 11.83 -24.64
N LYS A 65 6.28 11.31 -25.40
CA LYS A 65 6.08 10.22 -26.36
C LYS A 65 5.72 8.88 -25.72
N ASP A 66 6.08 8.68 -24.43
CA ASP A 66 5.92 7.43 -23.70
C ASP A 66 4.69 7.40 -22.79
N ILE A 67 4.13 8.56 -22.43
CA ILE A 67 2.92 8.65 -21.59
C ILE A 67 1.77 7.76 -22.11
N LYS A 68 1.51 7.80 -23.42
CA LYS A 68 0.44 7.01 -24.06
C LYS A 68 0.66 5.49 -24.07
N LYS A 69 1.85 5.04 -23.68
CA LYS A 69 2.24 3.63 -23.62
C LYS A 69 2.08 3.03 -22.23
N MET A 70 1.63 3.81 -21.25
CA MET A 70 1.55 3.44 -19.84
C MET A 70 0.19 3.84 -19.27
N ALA A 71 -0.48 2.91 -18.58
CA ALA A 71 -1.64 3.23 -17.76
C ALA A 71 -1.25 4.13 -16.59
N ARG A 72 -2.25 4.80 -16.00
CA ARG A 72 -2.04 5.74 -14.90
C ARG A 72 -1.33 5.10 -13.71
N PHE A 73 -1.64 3.84 -13.36
CA PHE A 73 -0.95 3.16 -12.25
C PHE A 73 0.56 3.01 -12.49
N ILE A 74 1.00 2.75 -13.73
CA ILE A 74 2.43 2.68 -14.09
C ILE A 74 3.07 4.06 -13.96
N GLN A 75 2.38 5.13 -14.41
CA GLN A 75 2.88 6.49 -14.33
C GLN A 75 3.10 6.92 -12.87
N ILE A 76 2.13 6.65 -11.99
CA ILE A 76 2.22 6.93 -10.56
C ILE A 76 3.28 6.02 -9.90
N GLY A 77 3.37 4.75 -10.30
CA GLY A 77 4.39 3.81 -9.82
C GLY A 77 5.82 4.28 -10.15
N LEU A 78 6.04 4.83 -11.35
CA LEU A 78 7.32 5.43 -11.74
C LEU A 78 7.67 6.66 -10.90
N ALA A 79 6.69 7.51 -10.58
CA ALA A 79 6.89 8.64 -9.69
C ALA A 79 7.25 8.18 -8.27
N GLY A 80 6.52 7.20 -7.73
CA GLY A 80 6.83 6.61 -6.43
C GLY A 80 8.22 5.99 -6.38
N ALA A 81 8.62 5.26 -7.44
CA ALA A 81 9.97 4.68 -7.54
C ALA A 81 11.06 5.77 -7.59
N ASP A 82 10.82 6.86 -8.29
CA ASP A 82 11.76 7.99 -8.34
C ASP A 82 11.97 8.63 -6.95
N PHE A 83 10.89 8.85 -6.20
CA PHE A 83 10.99 9.31 -4.82
C PHE A 83 11.73 8.33 -3.91
N ALA A 84 11.45 7.03 -4.02
CA ALA A 84 12.10 6.00 -3.22
C ALA A 84 13.60 5.92 -3.50
N VAL A 85 13.98 5.92 -4.78
CA VAL A 85 15.38 5.87 -5.23
C VAL A 85 16.14 7.13 -4.79
N LYS A 86 15.54 8.31 -4.90
CA LYS A 86 16.11 9.57 -4.40
C LYS A 86 16.29 9.54 -2.88
N SER A 87 15.27 9.06 -2.15
CA SER A 87 15.33 8.88 -0.69
C SER A 87 16.45 7.93 -0.27
N ALA A 88 16.68 6.85 -1.05
CA ALA A 88 17.78 5.92 -0.84
C ALA A 88 19.17 6.49 -1.18
N ASN A 89 19.23 7.67 -1.77
CA ASN A 89 20.46 8.23 -2.34
C ASN A 89 21.21 7.22 -3.22
N TRP A 90 20.47 6.48 -4.06
CA TRP A 90 21.02 5.42 -4.90
C TRP A 90 21.09 5.86 -6.36
N LYS A 91 22.18 5.44 -7.04
CA LYS A 91 22.37 5.59 -8.48
C LYS A 91 22.77 4.25 -9.08
N PRO A 92 22.46 3.99 -10.38
CA PRO A 92 22.79 2.73 -11.05
C PRO A 92 24.28 2.32 -10.95
N GLU A 93 25.18 3.31 -10.95
CA GLU A 93 26.62 3.09 -10.81
C GLU A 93 27.06 2.60 -9.41
N ASP A 94 26.21 2.71 -8.41
CA ASP A 94 26.53 2.30 -7.03
C ASP A 94 26.44 0.78 -6.83
N SER A 95 25.92 0.02 -7.81
CA SER A 95 25.59 -1.40 -7.67
C SER A 95 25.92 -2.21 -8.93
N ASN A 96 26.06 -3.53 -8.76
CA ASN A 96 25.95 -4.46 -9.87
C ASN A 96 24.48 -4.59 -10.27
N LEU A 97 24.10 -4.08 -11.44
CA LEU A 97 22.71 -4.04 -11.88
C LEU A 97 22.07 -5.42 -12.08
N ASP A 98 22.87 -6.48 -12.23
CA ASP A 98 22.37 -7.86 -12.29
C ASP A 98 21.86 -8.37 -10.92
N GLU A 99 22.21 -7.67 -9.84
CA GLU A 99 21.79 -7.94 -8.46
C GLU A 99 20.76 -6.93 -7.92
N VAL A 100 20.29 -6.00 -8.78
CA VAL A 100 19.24 -5.04 -8.48
C VAL A 100 17.94 -5.49 -9.13
N GLY A 101 16.94 -5.81 -8.33
CA GLY A 101 15.64 -6.28 -8.82
C GLY A 101 14.52 -5.26 -8.65
N VAL A 102 13.38 -5.55 -9.28
CA VAL A 102 12.16 -4.73 -9.19
C VAL A 102 10.96 -5.63 -8.96
N TYR A 103 10.14 -5.30 -7.95
CA TYR A 103 8.92 -6.03 -7.65
C TYR A 103 7.80 -5.07 -7.24
N VAL A 104 7.14 -4.47 -8.24
CA VAL A 104 6.07 -3.49 -8.04
C VAL A 104 4.75 -4.05 -8.55
N SER A 105 3.78 -4.15 -7.66
CA SER A 105 2.52 -4.85 -7.83
C SER A 105 1.33 -3.89 -8.00
N SER A 106 0.22 -4.43 -8.49
CA SER A 106 -1.08 -3.77 -8.57
C SER A 106 -2.16 -4.83 -8.39
N GLY A 107 -3.31 -4.47 -7.85
CA GLY A 107 -4.44 -5.40 -7.71
C GLY A 107 -5.15 -5.65 -9.04
N ILE A 108 -5.34 -4.61 -9.84
CA ILE A 108 -6.16 -4.64 -11.07
C ILE A 108 -5.35 -4.22 -12.31
N GLY A 109 -4.35 -3.37 -12.16
CA GLY A 109 -3.53 -2.90 -13.27
C GLY A 109 -4.18 -1.76 -14.06
N GLY A 110 -3.97 -1.73 -15.38
CA GLY A 110 -4.40 -0.66 -16.27
C GLY A 110 -5.88 -0.67 -16.62
N PHE A 111 -6.74 -0.55 -15.65
CA PHE A 111 -8.20 -0.63 -15.82
C PHE A 111 -8.76 0.50 -16.69
N ASP A 112 -8.23 1.72 -16.54
CA ASP A 112 -8.49 2.88 -17.40
C ASP A 112 -8.21 2.60 -18.88
N ILE A 113 -7.13 1.86 -19.14
CA ILE A 113 -6.74 1.46 -20.49
C ILE A 113 -7.70 0.42 -21.04
N ILE A 114 -8.08 -0.58 -20.24
CA ILE A 114 -9.02 -1.65 -20.64
C ILE A 114 -10.35 -1.03 -21.04
N GLU A 115 -10.90 -0.13 -20.24
CA GLU A 115 -12.14 0.58 -20.56
C GLU A 115 -12.04 1.37 -21.87
N ARG A 116 -11.00 2.16 -22.01
CA ARG A 116 -10.75 3.00 -23.18
C ARG A 116 -10.61 2.18 -24.46
N GLU A 117 -9.84 1.12 -24.44
CA GLU A 117 -9.60 0.30 -25.62
C GLU A 117 -10.82 -0.59 -25.95
N HIS A 118 -11.60 -1.00 -24.96
CA HIS A 118 -12.91 -1.65 -25.18
C HIS A 118 -13.89 -0.72 -25.91
N TRP A 119 -13.98 0.56 -25.50
CA TRP A 119 -14.78 1.55 -26.21
C TRP A 119 -14.39 1.69 -27.68
N LYS A 120 -13.11 1.77 -27.98
CA LYS A 120 -12.61 1.85 -29.36
C LYS A 120 -12.97 0.60 -30.16
N LEU A 121 -12.87 -0.58 -29.57
CA LEU A 121 -13.27 -1.84 -30.18
C LEU A 121 -14.76 -1.82 -30.57
N VAL A 122 -15.63 -1.43 -29.65
CA VAL A 122 -17.08 -1.39 -29.87
C VAL A 122 -17.46 -0.37 -30.96
N GLN A 123 -16.85 0.81 -30.95
CA GLN A 123 -17.19 1.87 -31.91
C GLN A 123 -16.58 1.69 -33.31
N GLY A 124 -15.40 1.08 -33.42
CA GLY A 124 -14.66 1.10 -34.66
C GLY A 124 -13.97 -0.20 -35.06
N GLY A 125 -14.23 -1.29 -34.35
CA GLY A 125 -13.69 -2.62 -34.61
C GLY A 125 -12.24 -2.81 -34.18
N PRO A 126 -11.66 -4.02 -34.37
CA PRO A 126 -10.36 -4.41 -33.82
C PRO A 126 -9.18 -3.56 -34.33
N GLY A 127 -9.27 -3.00 -35.51
CA GLY A 127 -8.24 -2.11 -36.07
C GLY A 127 -8.08 -0.76 -35.36
N LYS A 128 -8.97 -0.43 -34.42
CA LYS A 128 -8.88 0.79 -33.59
C LYS A 128 -8.18 0.58 -32.25
N ILE A 129 -7.93 -0.66 -31.85
CA ILE A 129 -7.19 -0.98 -30.62
C ILE A 129 -5.73 -0.51 -30.76
N SER A 130 -5.23 0.12 -29.71
CA SER A 130 -3.84 0.58 -29.66
C SER A 130 -2.86 -0.60 -29.69
N PRO A 131 -1.74 -0.55 -30.45
CA PRO A 131 -0.69 -1.56 -30.37
C PRO A 131 -0.01 -1.59 -28.97
N PHE A 132 -0.18 -0.55 -28.18
CA PHE A 132 0.33 -0.46 -26.81
C PHE A 132 -0.69 -0.94 -25.76
N PHE A 133 -1.87 -1.43 -26.16
CA PHE A 133 -2.93 -1.83 -25.22
C PHE A 133 -2.41 -2.82 -24.18
N ILE A 134 -1.94 -3.97 -24.60
CA ILE A 134 -1.46 -5.01 -23.66
C ILE A 134 -0.29 -4.51 -22.80
N PRO A 135 0.82 -3.96 -23.37
CA PRO A 135 1.93 -3.48 -22.56
C PRO A 135 1.56 -2.35 -21.60
N SER A 136 0.53 -1.56 -21.87
CA SER A 136 0.10 -0.49 -20.98
C SER A 136 -0.82 -0.94 -19.86
N ALA A 137 -1.46 -2.11 -19.97
CA ALA A 137 -2.50 -2.54 -19.05
C ALA A 137 -2.06 -3.62 -18.05
N ILE A 138 -1.15 -4.52 -18.42
CA ILE A 138 -0.79 -5.67 -17.57
C ILE A 138 0.02 -5.27 -16.35
N VAL A 139 -0.26 -5.93 -15.23
CA VAL A 139 0.22 -5.57 -13.88
C VAL A 139 1.74 -5.49 -13.79
N ASN A 140 2.46 -6.44 -14.38
CA ASN A 140 3.92 -6.51 -14.29
C ASN A 140 4.67 -5.39 -15.02
N LEU A 141 3.98 -4.59 -15.83
CA LEU A 141 4.66 -3.50 -16.56
C LEU A 141 5.02 -2.31 -15.69
N ALA A 142 4.47 -2.16 -14.48
CA ALA A 142 5.01 -1.23 -13.50
C ALA A 142 6.45 -1.62 -13.14
N SER A 143 6.69 -2.88 -12.78
CA SER A 143 8.05 -3.42 -12.55
C SER A 143 8.92 -3.32 -13.80
N GLY A 144 8.39 -3.68 -14.97
CA GLY A 144 9.11 -3.62 -16.23
C GLY A 144 9.60 -2.22 -16.58
N GLN A 145 8.76 -1.20 -16.45
CA GLN A 145 9.12 0.19 -16.76
C GLN A 145 10.13 0.78 -15.75
N ILE A 146 10.01 0.42 -14.47
CA ILE A 146 10.98 0.81 -13.44
C ILE A 146 12.33 0.14 -13.71
N SER A 147 12.33 -1.16 -14.03
CA SER A 147 13.54 -1.91 -14.41
C SER A 147 14.25 -1.28 -15.59
N ILE A 148 13.53 -0.94 -16.67
CA ILE A 148 14.08 -0.26 -17.86
C ILE A 148 14.68 1.09 -17.48
N ARG A 149 14.00 1.87 -16.65
CA ARG A 149 14.46 3.21 -16.23
C ARG A 149 15.79 3.18 -15.51
N TYR A 150 15.98 2.25 -14.60
CA TYR A 150 17.17 2.16 -13.75
C TYR A 150 18.20 1.15 -14.24
N GLY A 151 17.93 0.43 -15.33
CA GLY A 151 18.80 -0.63 -15.83
C GLY A 151 18.89 -1.84 -14.90
N ALA A 152 17.92 -2.02 -13.98
CA ALA A 152 17.88 -3.11 -13.03
C ALA A 152 17.60 -4.44 -13.74
N LYS A 153 18.54 -5.41 -13.66
CA LYS A 153 18.53 -6.68 -14.39
C LYS A 153 18.35 -7.89 -13.49
N GLY A 154 18.27 -7.68 -12.17
CA GLY A 154 18.00 -8.74 -11.20
C GLY A 154 16.55 -9.24 -11.27
N PRO A 155 16.04 -9.91 -10.23
CA PRO A 155 14.69 -10.44 -10.22
C PRO A 155 13.64 -9.37 -10.55
N ASN A 156 12.75 -9.66 -11.51
CA ASN A 156 11.69 -8.75 -11.94
C ASN A 156 10.35 -9.49 -11.93
N SER A 157 9.40 -9.04 -11.10
CA SER A 157 8.11 -9.72 -10.92
C SER A 157 7.01 -8.75 -10.50
N ALA A 158 5.77 -9.25 -10.41
CA ALA A 158 4.63 -8.57 -9.82
C ALA A 158 3.62 -9.60 -9.31
N THR A 159 2.98 -9.32 -8.16
CA THR A 159 1.82 -10.06 -7.67
C THR A 159 0.53 -9.33 -7.96
N ALA A 160 -0.56 -10.08 -8.14
CA ALA A 160 -1.92 -9.57 -8.30
C ALA A 160 -2.83 -10.23 -7.25
N THR A 161 -2.56 -9.95 -5.97
CA THR A 161 -3.26 -10.52 -4.80
C THR A 161 -4.19 -9.51 -4.15
N ALA A 162 -4.98 -8.82 -4.98
CA ALA A 162 -5.94 -7.80 -4.58
C ALA A 162 -5.30 -6.76 -3.62
N CYS A 163 -5.95 -6.44 -2.50
CA CYS A 163 -5.49 -5.41 -1.56
C CYS A 163 -4.16 -5.74 -0.86
N SER A 164 -3.68 -6.98 -0.93
CA SER A 164 -2.40 -7.40 -0.33
C SER A 164 -1.24 -7.42 -1.32
N ALA A 165 -1.46 -7.04 -2.60
CA ALA A 165 -0.48 -7.23 -3.67
C ALA A 165 0.87 -6.57 -3.37
N SER A 166 0.90 -5.32 -2.95
CA SER A 166 2.14 -4.60 -2.65
C SER A 166 2.81 -5.06 -1.36
N ALA A 167 2.05 -5.50 -0.36
CA ALA A 167 2.63 -6.10 0.84
C ALA A 167 3.31 -7.44 0.53
N HIS A 168 2.71 -8.28 -0.31
CA HIS A 168 3.36 -9.49 -0.82
C HIS A 168 4.62 -9.16 -1.62
N ALA A 169 4.58 -8.15 -2.50
CA ALA A 169 5.76 -7.74 -3.27
C ALA A 169 6.94 -7.31 -2.38
N ILE A 170 6.67 -6.58 -1.28
CA ILE A 170 7.70 -6.20 -0.32
C ILE A 170 8.21 -7.41 0.46
N GLY A 171 7.31 -8.27 0.94
CA GLY A 171 7.67 -9.49 1.67
C GLY A 171 8.49 -10.47 0.83
N ASP A 172 8.08 -10.70 -0.42
CA ASP A 172 8.83 -11.56 -1.35
C ASP A 172 10.19 -10.95 -1.69
N SER A 173 10.28 -9.62 -1.88
CA SER A 173 11.54 -8.92 -2.08
C SER A 173 12.48 -9.05 -0.89
N PHE A 174 11.93 -8.95 0.33
CA PHE A 174 12.67 -9.25 1.55
C PHE A 174 13.28 -10.66 1.50
N LYS A 175 12.50 -11.67 1.18
CA LYS A 175 12.97 -13.06 1.10
C LYS A 175 13.94 -13.30 -0.06
N ILE A 176 13.83 -12.56 -1.17
CA ILE A 176 14.78 -12.60 -2.28
C ILE A 176 16.15 -12.11 -1.83
N ILE A 177 16.23 -10.99 -1.10
CA ILE A 177 17.50 -10.46 -0.57
C ILE A 177 18.03 -11.36 0.56
N GLU A 178 17.18 -11.76 1.50
CA GLU A 178 17.55 -12.61 2.64
C GLU A 178 18.25 -13.91 2.21
N ARG A 179 17.79 -14.53 1.11
CA ARG A 179 18.40 -15.74 0.53
C ARG A 179 19.58 -15.46 -0.40
N GLY A 180 19.96 -14.21 -0.63
CA GLY A 180 21.10 -13.80 -1.45
C GLY A 180 20.87 -13.86 -2.97
N ALA A 181 19.60 -13.79 -3.43
CA ALA A 181 19.27 -13.77 -4.86
C ALA A 181 19.27 -12.35 -5.46
N ALA A 182 19.36 -11.33 -4.63
CA ALA A 182 19.60 -9.93 -4.99
C ALA A 182 20.30 -9.20 -3.83
N GLU A 183 20.97 -8.09 -4.12
CA GLU A 183 21.50 -7.17 -3.10
C GLU A 183 20.53 -6.03 -2.83
N MET A 184 19.70 -5.67 -3.81
CA MET A 184 18.75 -4.56 -3.71
C MET A 184 17.47 -4.88 -4.47
N MET A 185 16.32 -4.43 -3.94
CA MET A 185 15.01 -4.53 -4.58
C MET A 185 14.27 -3.18 -4.48
N ILE A 186 13.80 -2.67 -5.61
CA ILE A 186 12.82 -1.58 -5.66
C ILE A 186 11.44 -2.25 -5.66
N CYS A 187 10.69 -2.13 -4.57
CA CYS A 187 9.48 -2.93 -4.40
C CYS A 187 8.34 -2.16 -3.73
N GLY A 188 7.13 -2.69 -3.86
CA GLY A 188 5.90 -2.09 -3.36
C GLY A 188 4.76 -2.22 -4.36
N GLY A 189 3.96 -1.17 -4.55
CA GLY A 189 2.88 -1.22 -5.52
C GLY A 189 2.27 0.13 -5.86
N ALA A 190 1.46 0.11 -6.90
CA ALA A 190 0.70 1.26 -7.38
C ALA A 190 -0.68 0.83 -7.88
N GLU A 191 -1.67 1.68 -7.71
CA GLU A 191 -3.04 1.45 -8.19
C GLU A 191 -3.65 2.75 -8.68
N ALA A 192 -4.48 2.68 -9.74
CA ALA A 192 -5.23 3.81 -10.27
C ALA A 192 -6.58 3.33 -10.85
N THR A 193 -7.50 2.95 -9.96
CA THR A 193 -8.77 2.30 -10.32
C THR A 193 -9.97 3.25 -10.16
N ILE A 194 -9.72 4.57 -10.06
CA ILE A 194 -10.79 5.58 -10.03
C ILE A 194 -11.27 5.80 -11.46
N THR A 195 -12.06 4.85 -11.96
CA THR A 195 -12.64 4.80 -13.30
C THR A 195 -14.12 4.46 -13.20
N PRO A 196 -14.93 4.70 -14.25
CA PRO A 196 -16.36 4.34 -14.26
C PRO A 196 -16.63 2.89 -13.89
N MET A 197 -15.91 1.92 -14.50
CA MET A 197 -16.10 0.51 -14.18
C MET A 197 -15.52 0.13 -12.82
N GLY A 198 -14.40 0.74 -12.41
CA GLY A 198 -13.79 0.50 -11.10
C GLY A 198 -14.71 0.92 -9.97
N VAL A 199 -15.13 2.18 -9.97
CA VAL A 199 -16.06 2.71 -8.97
C VAL A 199 -17.43 2.03 -9.07
N GLY A 200 -17.98 1.86 -10.27
CA GLY A 200 -19.26 1.18 -10.49
C GLY A 200 -19.26 -0.27 -10.04
N GLY A 201 -18.16 -1.00 -10.28
CA GLY A 201 -18.01 -2.40 -9.86
C GLY A 201 -18.02 -2.55 -8.34
N PHE A 202 -17.25 -1.74 -7.62
CA PHE A 202 -17.25 -1.77 -6.15
C PHE A 202 -18.57 -1.25 -5.56
N ALA A 203 -19.20 -0.22 -6.17
CA ALA A 203 -20.50 0.28 -5.74
C ALA A 203 -21.60 -0.79 -5.89
N SER A 204 -21.59 -1.56 -7.00
CA SER A 204 -22.52 -2.67 -7.21
C SER A 204 -22.44 -3.76 -6.14
N MET A 205 -21.27 -3.93 -5.53
CA MET A 205 -21.05 -4.85 -4.39
C MET A 205 -21.48 -4.25 -3.04
N LYS A 206 -21.94 -3.00 -3.02
CA LYS A 206 -22.22 -2.23 -1.80
C LYS A 206 -21.01 -2.15 -0.85
N ALA A 207 -19.81 -2.09 -1.42
CA ALA A 207 -18.56 -2.06 -0.68
C ALA A 207 -18.07 -0.63 -0.40
N LEU A 208 -18.55 0.37 -1.15
CA LEU A 208 -18.13 1.76 -1.03
C LEU A 208 -19.00 2.57 -0.08
N SER A 209 -18.37 3.55 0.57
CA SER A 209 -19.09 4.61 1.28
C SER A 209 -19.91 5.43 0.28
N THR A 210 -21.11 5.79 0.67
CA THR A 210 -22.02 6.67 -0.08
C THR A 210 -22.19 8.03 0.59
N ARG A 211 -21.31 8.39 1.51
CA ARG A 211 -21.29 9.72 2.18
C ARG A 211 -20.77 10.82 1.25
N ASN A 212 -21.47 11.00 0.14
CA ASN A 212 -21.11 11.93 -0.93
C ASN A 212 -21.17 13.39 -0.50
N ASP A 213 -22.04 13.71 0.47
CA ASP A 213 -22.26 15.08 0.96
C ASP A 213 -21.13 15.56 1.87
N ASP A 214 -20.36 14.62 2.42
CA ASP A 214 -19.29 14.91 3.37
C ASP A 214 -18.07 14.00 3.12
N PRO A 215 -17.38 14.20 1.97
CA PRO A 215 -16.32 13.32 1.51
C PRO A 215 -15.17 13.15 2.51
N GLN A 216 -14.80 14.23 3.19
CA GLN A 216 -13.66 14.21 4.12
C GLN A 216 -13.90 13.33 5.34
N HIS A 217 -15.15 13.10 5.72
CA HIS A 217 -15.55 12.24 6.83
C HIS A 217 -16.11 10.88 6.38
N ALA A 218 -15.97 10.51 5.10
CA ALA A 218 -16.51 9.26 4.57
C ALA A 218 -15.70 8.02 5.01
N SER A 219 -14.38 8.07 4.91
CA SER A 219 -13.52 6.99 5.42
C SER A 219 -13.33 7.16 6.93
N ARG A 220 -13.91 6.26 7.71
CA ARG A 220 -13.99 6.35 9.19
C ARG A 220 -13.84 4.98 9.86
N PRO A 221 -12.64 4.35 9.75
CA PRO A 221 -12.41 3.01 10.32
C PRO A 221 -12.79 2.95 11.80
N TRP A 222 -13.46 1.85 12.18
CA TRP A 222 -13.96 1.54 13.55
C TRP A 222 -15.03 2.49 14.12
N ASP A 223 -15.44 3.52 13.38
CA ASP A 223 -16.57 4.35 13.77
C ASP A 223 -17.90 3.63 13.54
N ALA A 224 -18.86 3.81 14.43
CA ALA A 224 -20.18 3.17 14.35
C ALA A 224 -21.00 3.59 13.11
N ALA A 225 -20.71 4.76 12.53
CA ALA A 225 -21.39 5.29 11.36
C ALA A 225 -20.63 5.02 10.03
N ARG A 226 -19.63 4.10 10.02
CA ARG A 226 -18.96 3.69 8.80
C ARG A 226 -19.89 2.88 7.90
N ASP A 227 -19.81 3.10 6.60
CA ASP A 227 -20.73 2.53 5.61
C ASP A 227 -20.03 1.87 4.40
N GLY A 228 -18.70 1.80 4.40
CA GLY A 228 -17.91 1.22 3.32
C GLY A 228 -16.56 1.93 3.16
N PHE A 229 -15.70 1.39 2.28
CA PHE A 229 -14.43 2.03 2.02
C PHE A 229 -14.55 3.15 0.96
N VAL A 230 -13.56 4.03 0.92
CA VAL A 230 -13.39 5.02 -0.14
C VAL A 230 -12.26 4.55 -1.06
N VAL A 231 -12.48 4.46 -2.36
CA VAL A 231 -11.42 4.12 -3.32
C VAL A 231 -10.35 5.21 -3.33
N GLY A 232 -9.09 4.83 -3.28
CA GLY A 232 -7.95 5.73 -3.45
C GLY A 232 -7.06 5.28 -4.60
N GLU A 233 -6.25 6.19 -5.13
CA GLU A 233 -5.17 5.89 -6.07
C GLU A 233 -3.83 6.37 -5.53
N GLY A 234 -2.73 5.78 -6.03
CA GLY A 234 -1.40 6.18 -5.61
C GLY A 234 -0.36 5.09 -5.76
N ALA A 235 0.80 5.31 -5.16
CA ALA A 235 1.90 4.36 -5.05
C ALA A 235 2.58 4.46 -3.69
N GLY A 236 3.01 3.30 -3.20
CA GLY A 236 3.95 3.19 -2.09
C GLY A 236 5.09 2.27 -2.50
N ILE A 237 6.28 2.83 -2.61
CA ILE A 237 7.49 2.13 -3.05
C ILE A 237 8.55 2.25 -1.96
N VAL A 238 9.22 1.14 -1.68
CA VAL A 238 10.37 1.11 -0.79
C VAL A 238 11.58 0.53 -1.53
N VAL A 239 12.76 0.97 -1.11
CA VAL A 239 14.03 0.36 -1.52
C VAL A 239 14.50 -0.51 -0.38
N LEU A 240 14.63 -1.82 -0.64
CA LEU A 240 15.21 -2.79 0.27
C LEU A 240 16.62 -3.14 -0.19
N GLU A 241 17.53 -3.25 0.77
CA GLU A 241 18.92 -3.64 0.51
C GLU A 241 19.41 -4.65 1.55
N SER A 242 20.37 -5.51 1.17
CA SER A 242 21.14 -6.19 2.19
C SER A 242 21.88 -5.16 3.06
N LEU A 243 21.99 -5.42 4.35
CA LEU A 243 22.67 -4.49 5.25
C LEU A 243 24.11 -4.22 4.80
N GLU A 244 24.80 -5.27 4.31
CA GLU A 244 26.17 -5.19 3.82
C GLU A 244 26.28 -4.26 2.60
N HIS A 245 25.36 -4.37 1.64
CA HIS A 245 25.31 -3.50 0.46
C HIS A 245 25.03 -2.04 0.86
N ALA A 246 24.02 -1.82 1.72
CA ALA A 246 23.67 -0.48 2.21
C ALA A 246 24.85 0.19 2.93
N GLN A 247 25.54 -0.53 3.81
CA GLN A 247 26.71 -0.02 4.54
C GLN A 247 27.88 0.29 3.62
N LYS A 248 28.17 -0.59 2.63
CA LYS A 248 29.27 -0.41 1.67
C LYS A 248 29.14 0.88 0.87
N ARG A 249 27.92 1.28 0.49
CA ARG A 249 27.66 2.53 -0.24
C ARG A 249 27.28 3.73 0.66
N ASN A 250 27.35 3.58 1.99
CA ASN A 250 26.92 4.59 2.96
C ASN A 250 25.46 5.06 2.75
N ALA A 251 24.55 4.12 2.48
CA ALA A 251 23.13 4.43 2.31
C ALA A 251 22.51 4.99 3.59
N PRO A 252 21.51 5.87 3.48
CA PRO A 252 20.62 6.14 4.61
C PRO A 252 19.87 4.86 4.96
N ILE A 253 19.78 4.49 6.23
CA ILE A 253 18.99 3.36 6.70
C ILE A 253 17.85 3.91 7.56
N LEU A 254 16.61 3.70 7.12
CA LEU A 254 15.42 4.21 7.78
C LEU A 254 14.85 3.21 8.78
N ALA A 255 14.83 1.93 8.42
CA ALA A 255 14.35 0.83 9.24
C ALA A 255 14.96 -0.50 8.76
N GLU A 256 14.71 -1.57 9.49
CA GLU A 256 15.00 -2.94 9.09
C GLU A 256 13.67 -3.69 8.88
N ILE A 257 13.51 -4.46 7.81
CA ILE A 257 12.41 -5.41 7.67
C ILE A 257 12.84 -6.73 8.29
N VAL A 258 12.05 -7.23 9.25
CA VAL A 258 12.44 -8.39 10.06
C VAL A 258 11.46 -9.55 10.01
N GLY A 259 10.25 -9.34 9.50
CA GLY A 259 9.25 -10.39 9.42
C GLY A 259 8.28 -10.22 8.27
N TYR A 260 7.88 -11.36 7.71
CA TYR A 260 6.87 -11.47 6.68
C TYR A 260 5.98 -12.68 6.93
N GLY A 261 4.69 -12.46 6.95
CA GLY A 261 3.67 -13.49 7.08
C GLY A 261 2.75 -13.55 5.86
N MET A 262 2.32 -14.75 5.52
CA MET A 262 1.30 -15.00 4.49
C MET A 262 0.26 -15.98 5.05
N SER A 263 -1.00 -15.80 4.66
CA SER A 263 -2.07 -16.77 4.92
C SER A 263 -3.17 -16.70 3.87
N GLY A 264 -3.98 -17.74 3.77
CA GLY A 264 -5.24 -17.73 3.01
C GLY A 264 -6.41 -18.02 3.94
N ASP A 265 -7.56 -17.34 3.74
CA ASP A 265 -8.77 -17.55 4.54
C ASP A 265 -9.48 -18.85 4.17
N ALA A 266 -9.46 -19.22 2.88
CA ALA A 266 -10.18 -20.39 2.35
C ALA A 266 -11.68 -20.40 2.76
N TYR A 267 -12.31 -19.23 2.75
CA TYR A 267 -13.67 -19.05 3.29
C TYR A 267 -14.63 -18.49 2.23
N HIS A 268 -14.44 -17.24 1.78
CA HIS A 268 -15.32 -16.55 0.85
C HIS A 268 -14.53 -15.64 -0.09
N MET A 269 -15.07 -15.33 -1.28
CA MET A 269 -14.35 -14.53 -2.28
C MET A 269 -14.08 -13.08 -1.84
N THR A 270 -14.93 -12.50 -0.97
CA THR A 270 -14.83 -11.09 -0.56
C THR A 270 -14.97 -10.85 0.93
N GLN A 271 -15.51 -11.80 1.69
CA GLN A 271 -15.71 -11.66 3.13
C GLN A 271 -14.62 -12.40 3.90
N PRO A 272 -14.02 -11.78 4.94
CA PRO A 272 -13.14 -12.48 5.85
C PRO A 272 -13.92 -13.48 6.71
N GLU A 273 -13.24 -14.48 7.26
CA GLU A 273 -13.81 -15.45 8.20
C GLU A 273 -14.19 -14.74 9.50
N GLU A 274 -15.36 -15.06 10.06
CA GLU A 274 -16.02 -14.32 11.16
C GLU A 274 -15.17 -14.13 12.43
N ASN A 275 -14.29 -15.09 12.75
CA ASN A 275 -13.39 -14.99 13.91
C ASN A 275 -12.03 -14.36 13.57
N GLY A 276 -11.81 -13.95 12.31
CA GLY A 276 -10.56 -13.36 11.83
C GLY A 276 -9.39 -14.34 11.83
N ASP A 277 -9.65 -15.63 11.55
CA ASP A 277 -8.61 -16.66 11.64
C ASP A 277 -7.46 -16.42 10.63
N GLY A 278 -7.76 -16.05 9.39
CA GLY A 278 -6.74 -15.72 8.41
C GLY A 278 -5.87 -14.53 8.83
N ALA A 279 -6.51 -13.47 9.33
CA ALA A 279 -5.81 -12.30 9.87
C ALA A 279 -4.95 -12.64 11.09
N TYR A 280 -5.47 -13.47 12.01
CA TYR A 280 -4.68 -13.97 13.15
C TYR A 280 -3.46 -14.78 12.69
N ARG A 281 -3.66 -15.75 11.79
CA ARG A 281 -2.57 -16.62 11.31
C ARG A 281 -1.49 -15.86 10.56
N VAL A 282 -1.83 -14.85 9.77
CA VAL A 282 -0.83 -14.06 9.04
C VAL A 282 0.03 -13.23 9.99
N MET A 283 -0.56 -12.59 11.01
CA MET A 283 0.20 -11.86 12.02
C MET A 283 1.13 -12.78 12.82
N MET A 284 0.63 -13.95 13.22
CA MET A 284 1.45 -14.95 13.94
C MET A 284 2.57 -15.52 13.05
N ALA A 285 2.32 -15.68 11.76
CA ALA A 285 3.36 -16.11 10.81
C ALA A 285 4.47 -15.05 10.67
N ALA A 286 4.11 -13.76 10.58
CA ALA A 286 5.08 -12.67 10.54
C ALA A 286 5.91 -12.58 11.84
N LEU A 287 5.27 -12.73 13.01
CA LEU A 287 5.96 -12.76 14.30
C LEU A 287 6.93 -13.95 14.40
N LYS A 288 6.51 -15.13 13.95
CA LYS A 288 7.35 -16.33 13.91
C LYS A 288 8.57 -16.12 13.00
N ASP A 289 8.39 -15.53 11.82
CA ASP A 289 9.47 -15.25 10.88
C ASP A 289 10.47 -14.25 11.47
N ALA A 290 9.97 -13.21 12.13
CA ALA A 290 10.77 -12.21 12.84
C ALA A 290 11.42 -12.73 14.14
N LYS A 291 11.02 -13.92 14.64
CA LYS A 291 11.40 -14.47 15.96
C LYS A 291 11.01 -13.54 17.11
N LEU A 292 9.85 -12.91 16.98
CA LEU A 292 9.28 -11.99 17.96
C LEU A 292 8.04 -12.60 18.63
N SER A 293 7.72 -12.05 19.79
CA SER A 293 6.46 -12.28 20.49
C SER A 293 5.46 -11.13 20.20
N PRO A 294 4.15 -11.33 20.40
CA PRO A 294 3.19 -10.23 20.33
C PRO A 294 3.56 -9.06 21.28
N GLY A 295 4.28 -9.37 22.37
CA GLY A 295 4.74 -8.39 23.36
C GLY A 295 5.73 -7.36 22.82
N ASP A 296 6.43 -7.66 21.74
CA ASP A 296 7.46 -6.79 21.18
C ASP A 296 6.87 -5.71 20.25
N ILE A 297 5.65 -5.92 19.71
CA ILE A 297 5.01 -4.97 18.80
C ILE A 297 4.53 -3.74 19.55
N GLY A 298 4.99 -2.58 19.13
CA GLY A 298 4.64 -1.28 19.71
C GLY A 298 3.67 -0.44 18.88
N TYR A 299 3.42 -0.83 17.61
CA TYR A 299 2.48 -0.14 16.73
C TYR A 299 1.95 -1.09 15.66
N VAL A 300 0.68 -0.92 15.29
CA VAL A 300 0.05 -1.62 14.18
C VAL A 300 -0.52 -0.60 13.18
N ASN A 301 -0.04 -0.66 11.93
CA ASN A 301 -0.72 -0.05 10.82
C ASN A 301 -1.71 -1.09 10.27
N ALA A 302 -2.98 -0.91 10.57
CA ALA A 302 -4.02 -1.87 10.31
C ALA A 302 -4.52 -1.83 8.87
N HIS A 303 -5.16 -2.91 8.44
CA HIS A 303 -5.88 -2.89 7.18
C HIS A 303 -7.06 -1.93 7.22
N GLY A 304 -7.90 -1.94 8.26
CA GLY A 304 -8.88 -0.92 8.65
C GLY A 304 -9.52 -0.15 7.50
N THR A 305 -10.40 -0.81 6.74
CA THR A 305 -10.92 -0.24 5.47
C THR A 305 -12.16 0.64 5.65
N SER A 306 -12.66 0.82 6.87
CA SER A 306 -13.94 1.51 7.12
C SER A 306 -15.16 0.70 6.66
N THR A 307 -15.04 -0.63 6.58
CA THR A 307 -16.18 -1.50 6.27
C THR A 307 -16.85 -2.02 7.54
N PRO A 308 -18.19 -2.14 7.57
CA PRO A 308 -18.91 -2.57 8.78
C PRO A 308 -18.40 -3.90 9.35
N ILE A 309 -18.11 -4.87 8.50
CA ILE A 309 -17.70 -6.23 8.90
C ILE A 309 -16.18 -6.33 9.07
N GLY A 310 -15.40 -5.79 8.12
CA GLY A 310 -13.94 -5.97 8.08
C GLY A 310 -13.24 -5.42 9.32
N ASP A 311 -13.63 -4.24 9.76
CA ASP A 311 -13.02 -3.57 10.92
C ASP A 311 -13.27 -4.32 12.25
N VAL A 312 -14.46 -4.90 12.42
CA VAL A 312 -14.79 -5.74 13.59
C VAL A 312 -13.95 -7.02 13.59
N ILE A 313 -13.84 -7.67 12.43
CA ILE A 313 -13.07 -8.91 12.28
C ILE A 313 -11.58 -8.69 12.52
N GLU A 314 -11.01 -7.61 12.00
CA GLU A 314 -9.61 -7.24 12.30
C GLU A 314 -9.42 -6.97 13.80
N THR A 315 -10.37 -6.28 14.46
CA THR A 315 -10.35 -6.05 15.90
C THR A 315 -10.32 -7.37 16.67
N ARG A 316 -11.16 -8.36 16.29
CA ARG A 316 -11.17 -9.70 16.90
C ARG A 316 -9.84 -10.42 16.72
N ALA A 317 -9.25 -10.35 15.51
CA ALA A 317 -7.94 -10.95 15.23
C ALA A 317 -6.82 -10.30 16.08
N LEU A 318 -6.80 -8.98 16.17
CA LEU A 318 -5.85 -8.23 17.01
C LEU A 318 -5.96 -8.59 18.49
N LYS A 319 -7.19 -8.72 19.02
CA LYS A 319 -7.43 -9.20 20.39
C LYS A 319 -6.89 -10.62 20.62
N ARG A 320 -7.03 -11.51 19.63
CA ARG A 320 -6.47 -12.87 19.71
C ARG A 320 -4.93 -12.87 19.69
N VAL A 321 -4.30 -11.99 18.90
CA VAL A 321 -2.83 -11.89 18.83
C VAL A 321 -2.25 -11.31 20.11
N PHE A 322 -2.80 -10.19 20.59
CA PHE A 322 -2.21 -9.41 21.69
C PHE A 322 -2.74 -9.77 23.08
N GLY A 323 -3.84 -10.53 23.17
CA GLY A 323 -4.44 -10.94 24.44
C GLY A 323 -4.79 -9.76 25.33
N GLU A 324 -4.36 -9.79 26.58
CA GLU A 324 -4.60 -8.71 27.56
C GLU A 324 -3.93 -7.36 27.19
N ARG A 325 -2.89 -7.40 26.36
CA ARG A 325 -2.22 -6.19 25.87
C ARG A 325 -2.95 -5.51 24.71
N ALA A 326 -3.97 -6.12 24.12
CA ALA A 326 -4.62 -5.59 22.91
C ALA A 326 -5.06 -4.12 23.05
N LYS A 327 -5.56 -3.71 24.24
CA LYS A 327 -5.96 -2.32 24.51
C LYS A 327 -4.80 -1.34 24.73
N GLN A 328 -3.56 -1.84 24.80
CA GLN A 328 -2.37 -1.03 25.05
C GLN A 328 -1.50 -0.85 23.82
N VAL A 329 -1.78 -1.61 22.75
CA VAL A 329 -1.04 -1.50 21.49
C VAL A 329 -1.67 -0.39 20.64
N PRO A 330 -0.95 0.68 20.32
CA PRO A 330 -1.44 1.70 19.41
C PRO A 330 -1.69 1.14 18.00
N ILE A 331 -2.86 1.39 17.46
CA ILE A 331 -3.29 0.94 16.14
C ILE A 331 -3.75 2.17 15.35
N SER A 332 -3.46 2.26 14.07
CA SER A 332 -4.16 3.24 13.23
C SER A 332 -4.43 2.70 11.81
N SER A 333 -5.46 3.25 11.18
CA SER A 333 -5.70 3.08 9.77
C SER A 333 -5.54 4.41 9.04
N THR A 334 -4.49 4.50 8.25
CA THR A 334 -4.22 5.67 7.42
C THR A 334 -5.14 5.77 6.20
N LYS A 335 -5.92 4.72 5.93
CA LYS A 335 -7.00 4.75 4.93
C LYS A 335 -8.12 5.73 5.29
N SER A 336 -8.24 6.12 6.55
CA SER A 336 -9.12 7.23 6.95
C SER A 336 -8.78 8.54 6.22
N MET A 337 -7.51 8.74 5.83
CA MET A 337 -6.98 9.94 5.19
C MET A 337 -6.74 9.76 3.68
N THR A 338 -6.23 8.61 3.27
CA THR A 338 -5.81 8.35 1.88
C THR A 338 -6.89 7.70 1.01
N GLY A 339 -7.95 7.15 1.62
CA GLY A 339 -8.76 6.13 0.98
C GLY A 339 -7.98 4.81 0.85
N HIS A 340 -8.58 3.82 0.25
CA HIS A 340 -8.02 2.49 0.06
C HIS A 340 -7.41 2.36 -1.35
N LEU A 341 -6.09 2.30 -1.43
CA LEU A 341 -5.36 2.18 -2.70
C LEU A 341 -5.36 0.74 -3.27
N LEU A 342 -6.25 -0.12 -2.80
CA LEU A 342 -6.35 -1.51 -3.26
C LEU A 342 -4.96 -2.19 -3.29
N GLY A 343 -4.49 -2.63 -4.45
CA GLY A 343 -3.19 -3.29 -4.59
C GLY A 343 -1.98 -2.43 -4.24
N GLY A 344 -2.10 -1.12 -4.28
CA GLY A 344 -1.05 -0.17 -3.86
C GLY A 344 -1.01 0.10 -2.34
N ALA A 345 -2.07 -0.27 -1.60
CA ALA A 345 -2.23 0.10 -0.20
C ALA A 345 -1.11 -0.41 0.71
N GLY A 346 -0.77 -1.69 0.63
CA GLY A 346 0.25 -2.28 1.49
C GLY A 346 1.64 -1.66 1.30
N GLY A 347 1.96 -1.18 0.09
CA GLY A 347 3.21 -0.45 -0.19
C GLY A 347 3.22 0.93 0.46
N LEU A 348 2.10 1.67 0.36
CA LEU A 348 1.94 2.96 1.03
C LEU A 348 2.06 2.80 2.56
N GLU A 349 1.38 1.82 3.12
CA GLU A 349 1.33 1.53 4.56
C GLU A 349 2.67 1.02 5.10
N ALA A 350 3.41 0.25 4.32
CA ALA A 350 4.79 -0.13 4.64
C ALA A 350 5.69 1.10 4.74
N GLY A 351 5.65 2.00 3.75
CA GLY A 351 6.39 3.26 3.79
C GLY A 351 6.01 4.13 5.00
N ILE A 352 4.71 4.24 5.30
CA ILE A 352 4.20 4.95 6.48
C ILE A 352 4.71 4.31 7.78
N SER A 353 4.72 2.97 7.87
CA SER A 353 5.22 2.26 9.05
C SER A 353 6.72 2.48 9.27
N VAL A 354 7.51 2.54 8.19
CA VAL A 354 8.93 2.88 8.23
C VAL A 354 9.14 4.31 8.74
N LEU A 355 8.37 5.29 8.22
CA LEU A 355 8.46 6.68 8.66
C LEU A 355 8.00 6.85 10.10
N ALA A 356 6.96 6.12 10.54
CA ALA A 356 6.51 6.12 11.93
C ALA A 356 7.60 5.63 12.90
N LEU A 357 8.36 4.60 12.51
CA LEU A 357 9.51 4.10 13.27
C LEU A 357 10.70 5.07 13.24
N HIS A 358 10.95 5.71 12.10
CA HIS A 358 12.05 6.65 11.95
C HIS A 358 11.84 7.90 12.79
N ASP A 359 10.65 8.53 12.66
CA ASP A 359 10.32 9.81 13.29
C ASP A 359 9.75 9.66 14.71
N GLN A 360 9.40 8.42 15.10
CA GLN A 360 8.75 8.12 16.39
C GLN A 360 7.43 8.90 16.58
N VAL A 361 6.66 9.02 15.46
CA VAL A 361 5.35 9.63 15.41
C VAL A 361 4.38 8.66 14.74
N LEU A 362 3.32 8.31 15.45
CA LEU A 362 2.28 7.40 14.96
C LEU A 362 1.14 8.23 14.34
N PRO A 363 0.80 8.01 13.04
CA PRO A 363 -0.28 8.72 12.40
C PRO A 363 -1.65 8.35 12.99
N PRO A 364 -2.65 9.24 12.93
CA PRO A 364 -3.96 8.98 13.49
C PRO A 364 -4.86 8.14 12.58
N THR A 365 -5.93 7.61 13.15
CA THR A 365 -7.17 7.31 12.45
C THR A 365 -8.08 8.52 12.59
N ILE A 366 -8.31 9.27 11.53
CA ILE A 366 -9.24 10.40 11.57
C ILE A 366 -10.70 9.92 11.45
N ASN A 367 -11.65 10.80 11.80
CA ASN A 367 -13.09 10.56 11.71
C ASN A 367 -13.62 9.48 12.69
N LEU A 368 -12.83 9.07 13.66
CA LEU A 368 -13.27 8.18 14.74
C LEU A 368 -13.88 9.03 15.87
N GLU A 369 -15.18 9.31 15.76
CA GLU A 369 -15.95 10.13 16.70
C GLU A 369 -16.77 9.29 17.66
N HIS A 370 -17.38 8.24 17.14
CA HIS A 370 -18.24 7.31 17.86
C HIS A 370 -17.77 5.88 17.64
N PRO A 371 -16.80 5.41 18.46
CA PRO A 371 -16.29 4.04 18.29
C PRO A 371 -17.41 2.99 18.32
N ASP A 372 -17.36 2.05 17.39
CA ASP A 372 -18.23 0.88 17.39
C ASP A 372 -17.99 0.09 18.69
N PRO A 373 -19.04 -0.32 19.44
CA PRO A 373 -18.87 -1.08 20.68
C PRO A 373 -18.06 -2.37 20.55
N GLU A 374 -18.02 -3.00 19.36
CA GLU A 374 -17.19 -4.17 19.09
C GLU A 374 -15.73 -3.81 18.79
N CYS A 375 -15.43 -2.54 18.55
CA CYS A 375 -14.12 -1.99 18.21
C CYS A 375 -13.60 -1.15 19.39
N ASP A 376 -13.09 -1.78 20.44
CA ASP A 376 -12.75 -1.17 21.74
C ASP A 376 -11.22 -1.13 22.02
N LEU A 377 -10.39 -1.04 20.96
CA LEU A 377 -8.94 -0.94 21.07
C LEU A 377 -8.47 0.53 20.98
N ASP A 378 -7.15 0.77 21.11
CA ASP A 378 -6.52 2.10 20.95
C ASP A 378 -6.22 2.37 19.48
N TYR A 379 -7.14 3.02 18.77
CA TYR A 379 -7.00 3.30 17.32
C TYR A 379 -6.36 4.65 17.00
N ILE A 380 -5.68 5.29 17.94
CA ILE A 380 -5.06 6.62 17.82
C ILE A 380 -6.04 7.62 17.19
N PRO A 381 -7.16 7.95 17.87
CA PRO A 381 -8.22 8.74 17.25
C PRO A 381 -7.79 10.17 16.96
N ASN A 382 -8.02 10.63 15.74
CA ASN A 382 -7.99 12.00 15.22
C ASN A 382 -6.66 12.77 15.32
N HIS A 383 -5.75 12.44 16.22
CA HIS A 383 -4.49 13.16 16.40
C HIS A 383 -3.29 12.21 16.43
N ALA A 384 -2.24 12.58 15.69
CA ALA A 384 -0.97 11.84 15.71
C ALA A 384 -0.37 11.81 17.12
N ARG A 385 0.33 10.73 17.44
CA ARG A 385 0.90 10.48 18.78
C ARG A 385 2.41 10.27 18.69
N LYS A 386 3.18 11.00 19.49
CA LYS A 386 4.59 10.66 19.74
C LYS A 386 4.67 9.43 20.62
N ALA A 387 5.46 8.44 20.22
CA ALA A 387 5.64 7.22 20.98
C ALA A 387 7.02 6.61 20.69
N SER A 388 7.63 6.01 21.71
CA SER A 388 8.86 5.23 21.52
C SER A 388 8.50 3.81 21.11
N VAL A 389 8.73 3.49 19.83
CA VAL A 389 8.35 2.21 19.22
C VAL A 389 9.58 1.57 18.58
N GLU A 390 9.83 0.29 18.89
CA GLU A 390 10.90 -0.49 18.27
C GLU A 390 10.41 -1.30 17.07
N PHE A 391 9.22 -1.90 17.16
CA PHE A 391 8.65 -2.74 16.10
C PHE A 391 7.26 -2.26 15.69
N ALA A 392 7.05 -2.18 14.38
CA ALA A 392 5.75 -1.90 13.77
C ALA A 392 5.30 -3.08 12.93
N LEU A 393 4.01 -3.45 13.04
CA LEU A 393 3.34 -4.45 12.22
C LEU A 393 2.44 -3.73 11.20
N SER A 394 2.49 -4.11 9.92
CA SER A 394 1.60 -3.61 8.87
C SER A 394 0.78 -4.76 8.29
N ASN A 395 -0.55 -4.63 8.31
CA ASN A 395 -1.51 -5.65 7.86
C ASN A 395 -2.12 -5.31 6.50
N SER A 396 -2.26 -6.30 5.65
CA SER A 396 -3.01 -6.20 4.38
C SER A 396 -3.86 -7.45 4.19
N PHE A 397 -5.18 -7.28 4.03
CA PHE A 397 -6.13 -8.38 3.81
C PHE A 397 -6.83 -8.16 2.46
N GLY A 398 -6.73 -9.15 1.56
CA GLY A 398 -7.21 -9.02 0.18
C GLY A 398 -8.42 -9.88 -0.13
N PHE A 399 -9.26 -9.43 -1.07
CA PHE A 399 -10.27 -10.26 -1.67
C PHE A 399 -9.65 -11.56 -2.20
N GLY A 400 -10.39 -12.67 -2.13
CA GLY A 400 -9.85 -14.01 -2.33
C GLY A 400 -9.25 -14.61 -1.06
N GLY A 401 -9.28 -13.87 0.07
CA GLY A 401 -8.72 -14.29 1.36
C GLY A 401 -7.19 -14.32 1.35
N THR A 402 -6.54 -13.49 0.54
CA THR A 402 -5.08 -13.39 0.49
C THR A 402 -4.59 -12.36 1.50
N ASN A 403 -3.84 -12.80 2.50
CA ASN A 403 -3.39 -11.95 3.61
C ASN A 403 -1.87 -11.83 3.64
N ALA A 404 -1.37 -10.64 3.94
CA ALA A 404 0.04 -10.34 4.17
C ALA A 404 0.22 -9.52 5.45
N ALA A 405 1.31 -9.78 6.17
CA ALA A 405 1.73 -8.97 7.31
C ALA A 405 3.24 -8.76 7.24
N LEU A 406 3.67 -7.51 7.43
CA LEU A 406 5.07 -7.11 7.42
C LEU A 406 5.45 -6.59 8.80
N ILE A 407 6.66 -6.91 9.28
CA ILE A 407 7.19 -6.34 10.53
C ILE A 407 8.48 -5.58 10.23
N PHE A 408 8.48 -4.33 10.65
CA PHE A 408 9.63 -3.44 10.57
C PHE A 408 10.20 -3.17 11.96
N ARG A 409 11.50 -3.00 12.03
CA ARG A 409 12.25 -2.63 13.24
C ARG A 409 12.87 -1.26 13.05
N ARG A 410 12.82 -0.43 14.08
CA ARG A 410 13.54 0.84 14.13
C ARG A 410 15.04 0.61 13.95
N TRP A 411 15.65 1.39 13.08
CA TRP A 411 17.11 1.36 12.94
C TRP A 411 17.80 2.06 14.11
N SER A 412 18.74 1.39 14.76
CA SER A 412 19.48 1.89 15.93
C SER A 412 20.97 2.12 15.65
N GLY A 413 21.40 2.00 14.39
CA GLY A 413 22.81 2.19 14.01
C GLY A 413 23.73 0.98 14.28
N LYS A 414 23.16 -0.19 14.61
CA LYS A 414 23.93 -1.41 14.94
C LYS A 414 23.56 -2.59 14.06
#